data_8438890153459b66370c04ffe1e40904
#
_entry.id   8438890153459b66370c04ffe1e40904
#
_cell.length_a   1.000
_cell.length_b   1.000
_cell.length_c   1.000
_cell.angle_alpha   90.00
_cell.angle_beta   90.00
_cell.angle_gamma   90.00
#
_symmetry.space_group_name_H-M   'P 1'
#
loop_
_entity.id
_entity.type
_entity.pdbx_description
1 polymer ?
#
loop_
_entity_poly.entity_id
_entity_poly.type
_entity_poly.pdbx_seq_one_letter_code
_entity_poly.pdbx_strand_id
1 'polypeptide(L)'
;MELILTKERREVLSHPARFKVITAGRRFGKSVLGLMFLLKGQMLQGENRWYITPTYRQGKLTVFPILKSIIRSQPDWKINETELSCTRLGATIAIKGSDAADSLRGAELSRVVLDEYAYQKAGVFEEVIYPMLTTTHGNAMMIGTPDGFSSNNFYDYFLKGQGEDDQWKSWQYKTIDGGFVNQKELELAKSNL
;
A
#
# COMPACT_ATOMS: atom_id res chain seq x y z
N MET A 1 -16.81 6.90 -6.11
CA MET A 1 -15.56 7.12 -6.87
C MET A 1 -15.39 5.94 -7.82
N GLU A 2 -15.28 6.19 -9.09
CA GLU A 2 -14.99 5.14 -10.07
C GLU A 2 -13.50 4.74 -9.97
N LEU A 3 -13.23 3.46 -9.76
CA LEU A 3 -11.87 2.95 -9.65
C LEU A 3 -11.33 2.64 -11.05
N ILE A 4 -10.50 3.52 -11.58
CA ILE A 4 -9.86 3.29 -12.87
C ILE A 4 -8.75 2.26 -12.71
N LEU A 5 -8.93 1.10 -13.27
CA LEU A 5 -7.94 0.02 -13.31
C LEU A 5 -7.10 0.15 -14.59
N THR A 6 -6.03 0.94 -14.55
CA THR A 6 -5.09 1.06 -15.68
C THR A 6 -4.37 -0.28 -15.94
N LYS A 7 -3.71 -0.40 -17.10
CA LYS A 7 -2.92 -1.59 -17.45
C LYS A 7 -1.85 -1.87 -16.40
N GLU A 8 -1.13 -0.85 -15.96
CA GLU A 8 -0.04 -0.91 -14.98
C GLU A 8 -0.54 -1.41 -13.62
N ARG A 9 -1.66 -0.87 -13.15
CA ARG A 9 -2.28 -1.31 -11.88
C ARG A 9 -2.77 -2.76 -11.97
N ARG A 10 -3.33 -3.16 -13.11
CA ARG A 10 -3.77 -4.53 -13.34
C ARG A 10 -2.60 -5.49 -13.30
N GLU A 11 -1.50 -5.15 -13.95
CA GLU A 11 -0.26 -5.92 -13.95
C GLU A 11 0.23 -6.17 -12.52
N VAL A 12 0.40 -5.10 -11.71
CA VAL A 12 0.84 -5.21 -10.32
C VAL A 12 -0.11 -6.07 -9.48
N LEU A 13 -1.41 -5.85 -9.61
CA LEU A 13 -2.41 -6.57 -8.83
C LEU A 13 -2.52 -8.04 -9.23
N SER A 14 -2.33 -8.40 -10.51
CA SER A 14 -2.44 -9.79 -10.99
C SER A 14 -1.17 -10.61 -10.76
N HIS A 15 -0.01 -9.96 -10.61
CA HIS A 15 1.26 -10.68 -10.44
C HIS A 15 1.26 -11.58 -9.19
N PRO A 16 1.76 -12.82 -9.25
CA PRO A 16 1.71 -13.79 -8.15
C PRO A 16 2.69 -13.51 -7.01
N ALA A 17 3.73 -12.72 -7.22
CA ALA A 17 4.75 -12.46 -6.22
C ALA A 17 4.14 -12.06 -4.86
N ARG A 18 4.70 -12.65 -3.80
CA ARG A 18 4.28 -12.42 -2.41
C ARG A 18 4.60 -11.01 -1.94
N PHE A 19 5.78 -10.50 -2.31
CA PHE A 19 6.28 -9.18 -1.94
C PHE A 19 6.38 -8.30 -3.19
N LYS A 20 5.68 -7.18 -3.16
CA LYS A 20 5.59 -6.24 -4.28
C LYS A 20 6.20 -4.91 -3.88
N VAL A 21 7.09 -4.38 -4.71
CA VAL A 21 7.75 -3.09 -4.46
C VAL A 21 7.45 -2.15 -5.62
N ILE A 22 6.80 -1.04 -5.35
CA ILE A 22 6.39 -0.10 -6.37
C ILE A 22 6.97 1.29 -6.09
N THR A 23 7.83 1.75 -6.98
CA THR A 23 8.25 3.14 -7.02
C THR A 23 7.45 3.86 -8.11
N ALA A 24 6.74 4.92 -7.74
CA ALA A 24 5.96 5.66 -8.72
C ALA A 24 5.90 7.15 -8.38
N GLY A 25 5.86 7.97 -9.44
CA GLY A 25 5.73 9.41 -9.31
C GLY A 25 4.47 9.84 -8.56
N ARG A 26 4.45 11.11 -8.11
CA ARG A 26 3.27 11.70 -7.50
C ARG A 26 2.08 11.62 -8.46
N ARG A 27 0.85 11.47 -7.92
CA ARG A 27 -0.40 11.34 -8.70
C ARG A 27 -0.51 10.10 -9.59
N PHE A 28 0.38 9.12 -9.46
CA PHE A 28 0.20 7.80 -10.07
C PHE A 28 -1.04 7.07 -9.51
N GLY A 29 -1.46 7.39 -8.29
CA GLY A 29 -2.55 6.72 -7.58
C GLY A 29 -2.08 5.55 -6.73
N LYS A 30 -0.88 5.66 -6.13
CA LYS A 30 -0.29 4.67 -5.23
C LYS A 30 -1.23 4.23 -4.12
N SER A 31 -1.87 5.19 -3.44
CA SER A 31 -2.79 4.89 -2.33
C SER A 31 -4.02 4.10 -2.77
N VAL A 32 -4.57 4.43 -3.94
CA VAL A 32 -5.68 3.65 -4.54
C VAL A 32 -5.23 2.25 -4.89
N LEU A 33 -4.05 2.07 -5.51
CA LEU A 33 -3.48 0.77 -5.83
C LEU A 33 -3.30 -0.09 -4.57
N GLY A 34 -2.75 0.48 -3.49
CA GLY A 34 -2.59 -0.21 -2.21
C GLY A 34 -3.93 -0.64 -1.60
N LEU A 35 -4.95 0.22 -1.64
CA LEU A 35 -6.30 -0.14 -1.18
C LEU A 35 -6.94 -1.23 -2.06
N MET A 36 -6.76 -1.17 -3.38
CA MET A 36 -7.22 -2.25 -4.28
C MET A 36 -6.53 -3.58 -3.97
N PHE A 37 -5.24 -3.55 -3.63
CA PHE A 37 -4.51 -4.74 -3.20
C PHE A 37 -5.08 -5.33 -1.92
N LEU A 38 -5.42 -4.50 -0.92
CA LEU A 38 -6.07 -4.98 0.31
C LEU A 38 -7.49 -5.50 0.06
N LEU A 39 -8.24 -4.91 -0.83
CA LEU A 39 -9.61 -5.30 -1.15
C LEU A 39 -9.70 -6.49 -2.12
N LYS A 40 -8.59 -6.87 -2.77
CA LYS A 40 -8.58 -7.93 -3.76
C LYS A 40 -8.96 -9.29 -3.16
N GLY A 41 -9.81 -10.03 -3.86
CA GLY A 41 -10.22 -11.40 -3.49
C GLY A 41 -11.18 -11.48 -2.32
N GLN A 42 -11.53 -12.70 -1.94
CA GLN A 42 -12.39 -12.95 -0.81
C GLN A 42 -11.68 -12.61 0.50
N MET A 43 -12.41 -12.03 1.44
CA MET A 43 -11.95 -11.79 2.81
C MET A 43 -12.55 -12.90 3.70
N LEU A 44 -11.71 -13.57 4.46
CA LEU A 44 -12.10 -14.65 5.36
C LEU A 44 -12.34 -14.12 6.78
N GLN A 45 -13.23 -14.75 7.52
CA GLN A 45 -13.51 -14.41 8.90
C GLN A 45 -12.23 -14.47 9.74
N GLY A 46 -12.00 -13.44 10.57
CA GLY A 46 -10.78 -13.28 11.38
C GLY A 46 -9.57 -12.70 10.65
N GLU A 47 -9.67 -12.49 9.34
CA GLU A 47 -8.57 -11.98 8.53
C GLU A 47 -8.30 -10.50 8.82
N ASN A 48 -7.02 -10.15 9.01
CA ASN A 48 -6.59 -8.78 9.15
C ASN A 48 -5.75 -8.34 7.96
N ARG A 49 -6.06 -7.16 7.43
CA ARG A 49 -5.34 -6.50 6.35
C ARG A 49 -5.03 -5.06 6.77
N TRP A 50 -3.77 -4.68 6.71
CA TRP A 50 -3.38 -3.34 7.18
C TRP A 50 -2.81 -2.47 6.07
N TYR A 51 -3.16 -1.19 6.16
CA TYR A 51 -2.54 -0.12 5.39
C TYR A 51 -1.74 0.75 6.34
N ILE A 52 -0.41 0.75 6.20
CA ILE A 52 0.52 1.41 7.11
C ILE A 52 1.12 2.64 6.44
N THR A 53 0.91 3.78 7.04
CA THR A 53 1.49 5.07 6.65
C THR A 53 2.62 5.47 7.61
N PRO A 54 3.52 6.40 7.26
CA PRO A 54 4.57 6.88 8.17
C PRO A 54 4.02 7.35 9.52
N THR A 55 2.87 8.04 9.52
CA THR A 55 2.19 8.46 10.76
C THR A 55 0.71 8.11 10.71
N TYR A 56 0.12 7.79 11.88
CA TYR A 56 -1.32 7.53 12.01
C TYR A 56 -2.17 8.70 11.51
N ARG A 57 -1.73 9.95 11.79
CA ARG A 57 -2.41 11.17 11.33
C ARG A 57 -2.48 11.24 9.80
N GLN A 58 -1.40 10.88 9.11
CA GLN A 58 -1.37 10.86 7.64
C GLN A 58 -2.39 9.84 7.10
N GLY A 59 -2.42 8.62 7.63
CA GLY A 59 -3.39 7.61 7.25
C GLY A 59 -4.84 8.05 7.44
N LYS A 60 -5.13 8.72 8.58
CA LYS A 60 -6.45 9.29 8.88
C LYS A 60 -6.90 10.33 7.85
N LEU A 61 -6.00 11.21 7.44
CA LEU A 61 -6.32 12.34 6.56
C LEU A 61 -6.33 11.96 5.08
N THR A 62 -5.50 11.01 4.66
CA THR A 62 -5.29 10.73 3.23
C THR A 62 -5.90 9.40 2.78
N VAL A 63 -5.69 8.32 3.51
CA VAL A 63 -6.04 6.97 3.07
C VAL A 63 -7.44 6.55 3.52
N PHE A 64 -7.78 6.80 4.78
CA PHE A 64 -9.06 6.36 5.33
C PHE A 64 -10.29 6.97 4.61
N PRO A 65 -10.30 8.26 4.20
CA PRO A 65 -11.37 8.80 3.39
C PRO A 65 -11.51 8.09 2.03
N ILE A 66 -10.40 7.70 1.41
CA ILE A 66 -10.41 6.96 0.14
C ILE A 66 -11.01 5.57 0.35
N LEU A 67 -10.57 4.84 1.39
CA LEU A 67 -11.12 3.52 1.74
C LEU A 67 -12.64 3.61 1.92
N LYS A 68 -13.13 4.55 2.72
CA LYS A 68 -14.57 4.77 2.93
C LYS A 68 -15.32 5.06 1.63
N SER A 69 -14.73 5.86 0.75
CA SER A 69 -15.32 6.16 -0.56
C SER A 69 -15.44 4.93 -1.45
N ILE A 70 -14.44 4.03 -1.41
CA ILE A 70 -14.44 2.79 -2.20
C ILE A 70 -15.52 1.82 -1.71
N ILE A 71 -15.62 1.64 -0.39
CA ILE A 71 -16.54 0.64 0.19
C ILE A 71 -17.98 1.13 0.33
N ARG A 72 -18.23 2.44 0.21
CA ARG A 72 -19.55 3.07 0.43
C ARG A 72 -20.69 2.46 -0.41
N SER A 73 -20.38 2.00 -1.61
CA SER A 73 -21.36 1.38 -2.51
C SER A 73 -21.54 -0.13 -2.29
N GLN A 74 -20.78 -0.72 -1.37
CA GLN A 74 -20.83 -2.15 -1.08
C GLN A 74 -21.58 -2.38 0.23
N PRO A 75 -22.48 -3.38 0.30
CA PRO A 75 -23.20 -3.70 1.54
C PRO A 75 -22.26 -4.30 2.61
N ASP A 76 -22.74 -4.32 3.86
CA ASP A 76 -22.20 -5.08 4.99
C ASP A 76 -20.86 -4.57 5.57
N TRP A 77 -20.37 -3.40 5.16
CA TRP A 77 -19.22 -2.79 5.79
C TRP A 77 -19.60 -2.04 7.07
N LYS A 78 -18.94 -2.36 8.17
CA LYS A 78 -18.99 -1.62 9.43
C LYS A 78 -17.74 -0.74 9.52
N ILE A 79 -17.94 0.56 9.75
CA ILE A 79 -16.84 1.54 9.81
C ILE A 79 -16.63 1.96 11.26
N ASN A 80 -15.40 1.89 11.74
CA ASN A 80 -14.95 2.42 13.02
C ASN A 80 -14.02 3.62 12.79
N GLU A 81 -14.54 4.82 13.01
CA GLU A 81 -13.82 6.08 12.81
C GLU A 81 -12.71 6.31 13.85
N THR A 82 -12.84 5.74 15.06
CA THR A 82 -11.84 5.86 16.12
C THR A 82 -10.62 5.01 15.82
N GLU A 83 -10.85 3.75 15.41
CA GLU A 83 -9.79 2.79 15.12
C GLU A 83 -9.30 2.86 13.67
N LEU A 84 -9.87 3.74 12.85
CA LEU A 84 -9.65 3.84 11.41
C LEU A 84 -9.74 2.46 10.72
N SER A 85 -10.78 1.72 11.02
CA SER A 85 -10.97 0.37 10.51
C SER A 85 -12.32 0.18 9.85
N CYS A 86 -12.37 -0.78 8.92
CA CYS A 86 -13.56 -1.20 8.22
C CYS A 86 -13.64 -2.71 8.27
N THR A 87 -14.77 -3.26 8.77
CA THR A 87 -14.97 -4.69 8.95
C THR A 87 -16.12 -5.18 8.08
N ARG A 88 -15.91 -6.31 7.42
CA ARG A 88 -16.94 -7.01 6.63
C ARG A 88 -16.81 -8.52 6.84
N LEU A 89 -17.93 -9.19 7.16
CA LEU A 89 -17.97 -10.65 7.37
C LEU A 89 -16.91 -11.16 8.36
N GLY A 90 -16.59 -10.37 9.37
CA GLY A 90 -15.58 -10.70 10.38
C GLY A 90 -14.12 -10.48 9.96
N ALA A 91 -13.85 -10.02 8.74
CA ALA A 91 -12.53 -9.61 8.31
C ALA A 91 -12.36 -8.10 8.44
N THR A 92 -11.16 -7.63 8.78
CA THR A 92 -10.89 -6.21 9.06
C THR A 92 -9.81 -5.63 8.14
N ILE A 93 -10.07 -4.46 7.60
CA ILE A 93 -9.05 -3.59 7.01
C ILE A 93 -8.84 -2.42 7.97
N ALA A 94 -7.60 -2.21 8.44
CA ALA A 94 -7.27 -1.12 9.34
C ALA A 94 -6.14 -0.23 8.79
N ILE A 95 -6.24 1.07 9.07
CA ILE A 95 -5.19 2.03 8.79
C ILE A 95 -4.34 2.20 10.05
N LYS A 96 -3.03 2.08 9.92
CA LYS A 96 -2.06 2.16 11.02
C LYS A 96 -0.95 3.15 10.70
N GLY A 97 -0.24 3.62 11.72
CA GLY A 97 0.97 4.42 11.57
C GLY A 97 2.20 3.64 12.00
N SER A 98 3.31 3.76 11.27
CA SER A 98 4.59 3.17 11.66
C SER A 98 5.37 4.03 12.67
N ASP A 99 4.89 5.22 13.01
CA ASP A 99 5.44 6.09 14.05
C ASP A 99 5.46 5.42 15.43
N ALA A 100 4.52 4.50 15.70
CA ALA A 100 4.44 3.68 16.89
C ALA A 100 4.60 2.18 16.56
N ALA A 101 5.67 1.82 15.84
CA ALA A 101 5.88 0.48 15.28
C ALA A 101 5.74 -0.66 16.31
N ASP A 102 6.19 -0.48 17.55
CA ASP A 102 6.07 -1.50 18.59
C ASP A 102 4.62 -1.81 18.98
N SER A 103 3.73 -0.83 18.85
CA SER A 103 2.28 -1.03 19.09
C SER A 103 1.58 -1.87 18.02
N LEU A 104 2.25 -2.13 16.91
CA LEU A 104 1.73 -2.95 15.82
C LEU A 104 1.90 -4.45 16.08
N ARG A 105 2.79 -4.86 16.98
CA ARG A 105 3.10 -6.28 17.25
C ARG A 105 1.89 -7.06 17.74
N GLY A 106 1.84 -8.36 17.43
CA GLY A 106 0.89 -9.32 18.01
C GLY A 106 -0.34 -9.63 17.16
N ALA A 107 -0.54 -8.98 16.01
CA ALA A 107 -1.58 -9.37 15.07
C ALA A 107 -1.04 -10.33 13.99
N GLU A 108 -1.89 -11.19 13.46
CA GLU A 108 -1.63 -11.96 12.25
C GLU A 108 -2.18 -11.21 11.05
N LEU A 109 -1.38 -11.05 10.00
CA LEU A 109 -1.74 -10.30 8.80
C LEU A 109 -1.77 -11.18 7.57
N SER A 110 -2.84 -11.13 6.81
CA SER A 110 -2.92 -11.76 5.49
C SER A 110 -2.41 -10.84 4.37
N ARG A 111 -2.58 -9.53 4.54
CA ARG A 111 -2.05 -8.53 3.61
C ARG A 111 -1.65 -7.26 4.33
N VAL A 112 -0.59 -6.64 3.83
CA VAL A 112 -0.15 -5.33 4.30
C VAL A 112 0.30 -4.45 3.15
N VAL A 113 -0.02 -3.17 3.24
CA VAL A 113 0.56 -2.11 2.42
C VAL A 113 1.39 -1.22 3.32
N LEU A 114 2.64 -0.97 2.93
CA LEU A 114 3.51 0.01 3.56
C LEU A 114 3.64 1.20 2.59
N ASP A 115 2.95 2.28 2.90
CA ASP A 115 2.89 3.49 2.05
C ASP A 115 4.00 4.46 2.42
N GLU A 116 4.52 5.15 1.39
CA GLU A 116 5.68 6.03 1.51
C GLU A 116 6.80 5.35 2.33
N TYR A 117 7.11 4.09 1.98
CA TYR A 117 7.97 3.21 2.76
C TYR A 117 9.36 3.81 2.96
N ALA A 118 9.88 4.58 2.00
CA ALA A 118 11.15 5.29 2.12
C ALA A 118 11.25 6.20 3.36
N TYR A 119 10.11 6.67 3.88
CA TYR A 119 10.02 7.55 5.06
C TYR A 119 9.63 6.82 6.35
N GLN A 120 9.47 5.51 6.31
CA GLN A 120 9.21 4.72 7.51
C GLN A 120 10.51 4.39 8.24
N LYS A 121 10.44 4.06 9.53
CA LYS A 121 11.63 3.67 10.31
C LYS A 121 12.29 2.44 9.70
N ALA A 122 13.63 2.43 9.72
CA ALA A 122 14.41 1.23 9.39
C ALA A 122 13.99 0.05 10.29
N GLY A 123 13.97 -1.16 9.74
CA GLY A 123 13.61 -2.38 10.47
C GLY A 123 12.10 -2.62 10.67
N VAL A 124 11.24 -1.66 10.33
CA VAL A 124 9.78 -1.83 10.55
C VAL A 124 9.22 -3.05 9.82
N PHE A 125 9.68 -3.30 8.61
CA PHE A 125 9.22 -4.48 7.86
C PHE A 125 9.81 -5.76 8.45
N GLU A 126 11.11 -5.81 8.64
CA GLU A 126 11.84 -7.01 9.05
C GLU A 126 11.51 -7.44 10.47
N GLU A 127 11.44 -6.49 11.40
CA GLU A 127 11.34 -6.76 12.83
C GLU A 127 9.89 -6.82 13.33
N VAL A 128 8.97 -6.15 12.64
CA VAL A 128 7.58 -6.05 13.08
C VAL A 128 6.63 -6.72 12.11
N ILE A 129 6.62 -6.31 10.84
CA ILE A 129 5.58 -6.71 9.88
C ILE A 129 5.84 -8.11 9.32
N TYR A 130 7.07 -8.44 8.95
CA TYR A 130 7.39 -9.75 8.37
C TYR A 130 7.01 -10.93 9.29
N PRO A 131 7.31 -10.90 10.61
CA PRO A 131 6.85 -11.94 11.54
C PRO A 131 5.31 -12.08 11.55
N MET A 132 4.56 -10.99 11.45
CA MET A 132 3.08 -11.00 11.43
C MET A 132 2.48 -11.63 10.15
N LEU A 133 3.25 -11.70 9.08
CA LEU A 133 2.88 -12.34 7.80
C LEU A 133 3.27 -13.83 7.75
N THR A 134 4.05 -14.31 8.70
CA THR A 134 4.66 -15.65 8.62
C THR A 134 3.60 -16.74 8.76
N THR A 135 2.74 -16.68 9.76
CA THR A 135 1.71 -17.68 10.06
C THR A 135 0.68 -17.81 8.93
N THR A 136 0.32 -16.69 8.34
CA THR A 136 -0.72 -16.63 7.30
C THR A 136 -0.16 -16.82 5.89
N HIS A 137 1.15 -16.91 5.73
CA HIS A 137 1.82 -16.76 4.42
C HIS A 137 1.38 -15.48 3.69
N GLY A 138 1.14 -14.42 4.45
CA GLY A 138 0.55 -13.16 3.97
C GLY A 138 1.43 -12.42 2.96
N ASN A 139 0.80 -11.51 2.23
CA ASN A 139 1.45 -10.74 1.17
C ASN A 139 1.72 -9.30 1.62
N ALA A 140 2.81 -8.71 1.14
CA ALA A 140 3.11 -7.30 1.37
C ALA A 140 3.27 -6.52 0.06
N MET A 141 2.88 -5.24 0.11
CA MET A 141 3.11 -4.26 -0.95
C MET A 141 3.77 -3.02 -0.33
N MET A 142 4.99 -2.73 -0.75
CA MET A 142 5.72 -1.52 -0.40
C MET A 142 5.58 -0.52 -1.53
N ILE A 143 5.09 0.67 -1.22
CA ILE A 143 4.90 1.73 -2.21
C ILE A 143 5.57 3.01 -1.74
N GLY A 144 6.14 3.77 -2.66
CA GLY A 144 6.79 5.03 -2.37
C GLY A 144 7.08 5.85 -3.61
N THR A 145 7.45 7.10 -3.38
CA THR A 145 8.05 7.96 -4.39
C THR A 145 9.56 7.69 -4.39
N PRO A 146 10.23 7.65 -5.56
CA PRO A 146 11.68 7.53 -5.60
C PRO A 146 12.31 8.65 -4.77
N ASP A 147 13.06 8.27 -3.74
CA ASP A 147 13.85 9.17 -2.93
C ASP A 147 15.28 8.61 -2.94
N GLY A 148 16.23 9.40 -3.41
CA GLY A 148 17.62 8.96 -3.55
C GLY A 148 18.35 8.70 -2.22
N PHE A 149 17.69 8.94 -1.07
CA PHE A 149 18.31 8.90 0.26
C PHE A 149 17.40 8.28 1.33
N SER A 150 16.77 7.13 1.04
CA SER A 150 16.01 6.46 2.09
C SER A 150 16.93 5.83 3.12
N SER A 151 16.64 6.06 4.41
CA SER A 151 17.35 5.46 5.53
C SER A 151 16.97 4.00 5.81
N ASN A 152 16.11 3.42 4.99
CA ASN A 152 15.64 2.04 5.09
C ASN A 152 15.94 1.24 3.82
N ASN A 153 15.63 -0.05 3.84
CA ASN A 153 15.94 -1.00 2.78
C ASN A 153 15.01 -0.91 1.54
N PHE A 154 14.32 0.20 1.30
CA PHE A 154 13.35 0.30 0.20
C PHE A 154 14.00 0.08 -1.18
N TYR A 155 15.18 0.66 -1.38
CA TYR A 155 15.95 0.49 -2.61
C TYR A 155 16.46 -0.94 -2.76
N ASP A 156 16.94 -1.55 -1.68
CA ASP A 156 17.40 -2.95 -1.70
C ASP A 156 16.27 -3.92 -2.04
N TYR A 157 15.09 -3.70 -1.49
CA TYR A 157 13.88 -4.47 -1.86
C TYR A 157 13.45 -4.23 -3.31
N PHE A 158 13.62 -3.01 -3.81
CA PHE A 158 13.37 -2.73 -5.22
C PHE A 158 14.33 -3.54 -6.11
N LEU A 159 15.63 -3.54 -5.80
CA LEU A 159 16.62 -4.34 -6.53
C LEU A 159 16.35 -5.84 -6.41
N LYS A 160 15.98 -6.32 -5.23
CA LYS A 160 15.59 -7.72 -5.02
C LYS A 160 14.42 -8.12 -5.91
N GLY A 161 13.44 -7.26 -6.10
CA GLY A 161 12.30 -7.50 -6.99
C GLY A 161 12.62 -7.43 -8.48
N GLN A 162 13.82 -6.97 -8.85
CA GLN A 162 14.34 -7.04 -10.23
C GLN A 162 15.17 -8.32 -10.48
N GLY A 163 15.54 -9.05 -9.44
CA GLY A 163 16.32 -10.28 -9.49
C GLY A 163 15.47 -11.53 -9.80
N GLU A 164 16.01 -12.70 -9.49
CA GLU A 164 15.44 -14.00 -9.82
C GLU A 164 14.56 -14.59 -8.71
N ASP A 165 14.44 -13.92 -7.54
CA ASP A 165 13.59 -14.36 -6.43
C ASP A 165 12.12 -14.21 -6.82
N ASP A 166 11.43 -15.31 -7.09
CA ASP A 166 10.03 -15.35 -7.53
C ASP A 166 9.03 -14.83 -6.48
N GLN A 167 9.44 -14.77 -5.22
CA GLN A 167 8.63 -14.18 -4.16
C GLN A 167 8.61 -12.65 -4.22
N TRP A 168 9.58 -12.03 -4.91
CA TRP A 168 9.71 -10.58 -4.99
C TRP A 168 9.49 -10.10 -6.42
N LYS A 169 8.78 -8.98 -6.55
CA LYS A 169 8.65 -8.27 -7.83
C LYS A 169 8.58 -6.78 -7.60
N SER A 170 9.31 -6.01 -8.41
CA SER A 170 9.29 -4.57 -8.34
C SER A 170 8.92 -3.93 -9.69
N TRP A 171 8.31 -2.75 -9.58
CA TRP A 171 7.91 -1.93 -10.72
C TRP A 171 8.28 -0.48 -10.47
N GLN A 172 8.60 0.20 -11.57
CA GLN A 172 8.82 1.64 -11.57
C GLN A 172 7.89 2.30 -12.59
N TYR A 173 7.12 3.28 -12.14
CA TYR A 173 6.16 4.01 -12.97
C TYR A 173 6.37 5.52 -12.88
N LYS A 174 6.09 6.19 -13.99
CA LYS A 174 6.08 7.66 -14.06
C LYS A 174 4.71 8.19 -13.62
N THR A 175 4.64 9.48 -13.31
CA THR A 175 3.38 10.17 -12.99
C THR A 175 2.32 10.00 -14.08
N ILE A 176 2.72 10.02 -15.36
CA ILE A 176 1.81 9.90 -16.50
C ILE A 176 1.14 8.52 -16.60
N ASP A 177 1.82 7.47 -16.17
CA ASP A 177 1.34 6.09 -16.24
C ASP A 177 0.14 5.86 -15.30
N GLY A 178 -0.11 6.78 -14.37
CA GLY A 178 -1.25 6.77 -13.47
C GLY A 178 -2.60 7.13 -14.11
N GLY A 179 -2.58 7.79 -15.26
CA GLY A 179 -3.79 8.21 -15.99
C GLY A 179 -4.58 9.36 -15.36
N PHE A 180 -4.06 10.01 -14.30
CA PHE A 180 -4.74 11.12 -13.62
C PHE A 180 -4.20 12.50 -13.98
N VAL A 181 -3.09 12.58 -14.70
CA VAL A 181 -2.43 13.85 -15.05
C VAL A 181 -2.40 14.00 -16.57
N ASN A 182 -2.85 15.14 -17.05
CA ASN A 182 -2.76 15.47 -18.46
C ASN A 182 -1.30 15.79 -18.82
N GLN A 183 -0.87 15.37 -19.99
CA GLN A 183 0.49 15.62 -20.50
C GLN A 183 0.85 17.11 -20.52
N LYS A 184 -0.11 17.99 -20.83
CA LYS A 184 0.07 19.45 -20.81
C LYS A 184 0.44 19.98 -19.43
N GLU A 185 -0.17 19.47 -18.37
CA GLU A 185 0.18 19.84 -16.97
C GLU A 185 1.58 19.41 -16.58
N LEU A 186 2.05 18.26 -17.08
CA LEU A 186 3.41 17.79 -16.85
C LEU A 186 4.46 18.64 -17.59
N GLU A 187 4.14 19.10 -18.80
CA GLU A 187 5.00 19.99 -19.58
C GLU A 187 5.11 21.37 -18.92
N LEU A 188 4.00 21.92 -18.43
CA LEU A 188 3.97 23.16 -17.66
C LEU A 188 4.76 23.04 -16.34
N ALA A 189 4.65 21.93 -15.63
CA ALA A 189 5.40 21.70 -14.41
C ALA A 189 6.92 21.60 -14.65
N LYS A 190 7.34 21.05 -15.81
CA LYS A 190 8.75 20.98 -16.22
C LYS A 190 9.32 22.33 -16.64
N SER A 191 8.52 23.20 -17.22
CA SER A 191 8.95 24.53 -17.68
C SER A 191 9.10 25.53 -16.52
N ASN A 192 8.53 25.23 -15.33
CA ASN A 192 8.58 26.07 -14.13
C ASN A 192 9.63 25.59 -13.10
N LEU A 193 10.44 24.57 -13.40
CA LEU A 193 11.57 24.07 -12.62
C LEU A 193 12.89 24.35 -13.31
#